data_3120a22070d6dde0a4c11aa937fc1d32
#
_entry.id   3120a22070d6dde0a4c11aa937fc1d32
#
_cell.length_a   1.000
_cell.length_b   1.000
_cell.length_c   1.000
_cell.angle_alpha   90.00
_cell.angle_beta   90.00
_cell.angle_gamma   90.00
#
_symmetry.space_group_name_H-M   'P 1'
#
loop_
_entity.id
_entity.type
_entity.pdbx_description
1 polymer ?
#
loop_
_entity_poly.entity_id
_entity_poly.type
_entity_poly.pdbx_seq_one_letter_code
_entity_poly.pdbx_strand_id
1 'polypeptide(L)'
;PAPWLLLCHGFSGSGKSMASRALAELSGAIRVSSDLERKRLEPFAPPSLDALPASAYTQAALDAHYERLVAQVRDVLNAGYTALVDATFLKATHRARFAALARELKRPMLILNFHAPQARLAERVNARARGPRDASDAGADVLAAQLAQADPLDARERQRTVDLDTDVEIEAFSRETWWAPLFARMRAEDGES
;
A
#
# COMPACT_ATOMS: atom_id res chain seq x y z
N PRO A 1 -8.63 -14.11 -17.22
CA PRO A 1 -8.14 -12.74 -17.11
C PRO A 1 -6.66 -12.71 -16.76
N ALA A 2 -5.93 -11.73 -17.29
CA ALA A 2 -4.52 -11.55 -16.96
C ALA A 2 -4.36 -11.15 -15.48
N PRO A 3 -3.27 -11.60 -14.79
CA PRO A 3 -3.02 -11.14 -13.44
C PRO A 3 -2.72 -9.64 -13.38
N TRP A 4 -3.23 -8.98 -12.37
CA TRP A 4 -3.10 -7.55 -12.14
C TRP A 4 -1.98 -7.21 -11.17
N LEU A 5 -1.38 -6.03 -11.34
CA LEU A 5 -0.57 -5.39 -10.33
C LEU A 5 -1.39 -4.27 -9.64
N LEU A 6 -1.70 -4.44 -8.36
CA LEU A 6 -2.46 -3.49 -7.56
C LEU A 6 -1.55 -2.84 -6.51
N LEU A 7 -1.34 -1.52 -6.57
CA LEU A 7 -0.54 -0.78 -5.60
C LEU A 7 -1.44 -0.07 -4.59
N CYS A 8 -1.30 -0.36 -3.30
CA CYS A 8 -1.97 0.41 -2.25
C CYS A 8 -1.22 1.73 -2.02
N HIS A 9 -1.87 2.85 -2.27
CA HIS A 9 -1.34 4.19 -2.01
C HIS A 9 -2.10 4.85 -0.85
N GLY A 10 -1.41 5.60 0.00
CA GLY A 10 -2.05 6.38 1.07
C GLY A 10 -1.18 6.52 2.31
N PHE A 11 -1.51 7.50 3.14
CA PHE A 11 -0.79 7.86 4.35
C PHE A 11 -0.96 6.84 5.48
N SER A 12 -0.14 6.95 6.52
CA SER A 12 -0.38 6.25 7.78
C SER A 12 -1.77 6.60 8.32
N GLY A 13 -2.47 5.61 8.87
CA GLY A 13 -3.86 5.79 9.33
C GLY A 13 -4.93 5.69 8.24
N SER A 14 -4.57 5.58 6.94
CA SER A 14 -5.55 5.48 5.85
C SER A 14 -6.28 4.14 5.72
N GLY A 15 -6.04 3.17 6.63
CA GLY A 15 -6.74 1.89 6.59
C GLY A 15 -6.23 0.87 5.56
N LYS A 16 -5.19 1.20 4.77
CA LYS A 16 -4.63 0.33 3.72
C LYS A 16 -4.47 -1.12 4.11
N SER A 17 -3.81 -1.38 5.24
CA SER A 17 -3.45 -2.76 5.62
C SER A 17 -4.66 -3.60 6.01
N MET A 18 -5.69 -2.99 6.56
CA MET A 18 -6.97 -3.67 6.84
C MET A 18 -7.71 -3.94 5.53
N ALA A 19 -7.85 -2.91 4.69
CA ALA A 19 -8.54 -3.02 3.42
C ALA A 19 -7.81 -3.98 2.46
N SER A 20 -6.47 -3.90 2.32
CA SER A 20 -5.71 -4.80 1.46
C SER A 20 -5.79 -6.27 1.89
N ARG A 21 -5.88 -6.55 3.19
CA ARG A 21 -6.10 -7.90 3.69
C ARG A 21 -7.47 -8.42 3.26
N ALA A 22 -8.52 -7.63 3.46
CA ALA A 22 -9.87 -8.01 3.06
C ALA A 22 -9.98 -8.20 1.53
N LEU A 23 -9.35 -7.34 0.73
CA LEU A 23 -9.31 -7.50 -0.72
C LEU A 23 -8.60 -8.80 -1.15
N ALA A 24 -7.48 -9.14 -0.51
CA ALA A 24 -6.76 -10.38 -0.81
C ALA A 24 -7.64 -11.61 -0.55
N GLU A 25 -8.38 -11.62 0.56
CA GLU A 25 -9.32 -12.69 0.91
C GLU A 25 -10.50 -12.80 -0.09
N LEU A 26 -11.05 -11.65 -0.52
CA LEU A 26 -12.16 -11.62 -1.47
C LEU A 26 -11.76 -12.00 -2.90
N SER A 27 -10.57 -11.58 -3.34
CA SER A 27 -10.15 -11.68 -4.74
C SER A 27 -9.20 -12.84 -5.03
N GLY A 28 -8.62 -13.46 -4.01
CA GLY A 28 -7.53 -14.43 -4.16
C GLY A 28 -6.19 -13.81 -4.59
N ALA A 29 -6.05 -12.49 -4.56
CA ALA A 29 -4.79 -11.80 -4.85
C ALA A 29 -3.72 -12.14 -3.80
N ILE A 30 -2.48 -12.28 -4.22
CA ILE A 30 -1.36 -12.48 -3.30
C ILE A 30 -0.92 -11.11 -2.77
N ARG A 31 -1.08 -10.92 -1.47
CA ARG A 31 -0.69 -9.69 -0.79
C ARG A 31 0.79 -9.72 -0.42
N VAL A 32 1.56 -8.77 -0.97
CA VAL A 32 2.96 -8.49 -0.61
C VAL A 32 2.98 -7.27 0.30
N SER A 33 3.32 -7.47 1.57
CA SER A 33 3.29 -6.41 2.58
C SER A 33 4.70 -5.90 2.87
N SER A 34 4.92 -4.62 2.62
CA SER A 34 6.16 -3.90 2.94
C SER A 34 6.57 -4.05 4.41
N ASP A 35 5.58 -3.97 5.30
CA ASP A 35 5.81 -4.09 6.75
C ASP A 35 6.24 -5.50 7.18
N LEU A 36 5.58 -6.52 6.63
CA LEU A 36 5.94 -7.92 6.91
C LEU A 36 7.33 -8.26 6.37
N GLU A 37 7.67 -7.80 5.17
CA GLU A 37 8.99 -8.04 4.59
C GLU A 37 10.10 -7.38 5.39
N ARG A 38 9.88 -6.16 5.86
CA ARG A 38 10.84 -5.49 6.73
C ARG A 38 11.06 -6.26 8.03
N LYS A 39 9.99 -6.74 8.67
CA LYS A 39 10.06 -7.55 9.89
C LYS A 39 10.76 -8.91 9.68
N ARG A 40 10.62 -9.50 8.52
CA ARG A 40 11.32 -10.77 8.18
C ARG A 40 12.83 -10.59 8.07
N LEU A 41 13.28 -9.44 7.59
CA LEU A 41 14.71 -9.14 7.42
C LEU A 41 15.37 -8.68 8.71
N GLU A 42 14.60 -8.18 9.66
CA GLU A 42 15.06 -7.72 10.98
C GLU A 42 14.33 -8.49 12.10
N PRO A 43 14.56 -9.82 12.25
CA PRO A 43 13.81 -10.66 13.18
C PRO A 43 14.00 -10.27 14.66
N PHE A 44 15.02 -9.46 14.96
CA PHE A 44 15.31 -8.93 16.29
C PHE A 44 14.87 -7.47 16.47
N ALA A 45 14.28 -6.85 15.46
CA ALA A 45 13.68 -5.54 15.62
C ALA A 45 12.51 -5.63 16.61
N PRO A 46 12.38 -4.67 17.54
CA PRO A 46 11.27 -4.68 18.50
C PRO A 46 9.93 -4.66 17.75
N PRO A 47 8.87 -5.24 18.34
CA PRO A 47 7.59 -5.42 17.67
C PRO A 47 6.85 -4.13 17.29
N SER A 48 7.36 -2.96 17.70
CA SER A 48 6.85 -1.66 17.31
C SER A 48 7.64 -1.13 16.11
N LEU A 49 6.93 -0.67 15.09
CA LEU A 49 7.45 0.01 13.90
C LEU A 49 8.31 1.25 14.25
N ASP A 50 8.07 1.82 15.43
CA ASP A 50 8.65 3.08 15.90
C ASP A 50 10.05 2.92 16.51
N ALA A 51 10.57 1.69 16.58
CA ALA A 51 11.86 1.41 17.20
C ALA A 51 12.91 0.83 16.23
N LEU A 52 12.75 1.05 14.93
CA LEU A 52 13.82 0.74 13.98
C LEU A 52 14.94 1.77 14.15
N PRO A 53 16.23 1.34 14.11
CA PRO A 53 17.33 2.28 14.16
C PRO A 53 17.22 3.29 13.02
N ALA A 54 17.66 4.54 13.25
CA ALA A 54 17.61 5.61 12.23
C ALA A 54 18.23 5.19 10.89
N SER A 55 19.19 4.27 10.90
CA SER A 55 19.81 3.64 9.73
C SER A 55 18.83 2.84 8.86
N ALA A 56 17.74 2.30 9.42
CA ALA A 56 16.73 1.58 8.65
C ALA A 56 15.86 2.51 7.78
N TYR A 57 15.91 3.81 8.04
CA TYR A 57 15.18 4.85 7.32
C TYR A 57 16.04 5.64 6.33
N THR A 58 17.28 5.23 6.08
CA THR A 58 18.08 5.88 5.04
C THR A 58 17.43 5.67 3.67
N GLN A 59 17.60 6.64 2.78
CA GLN A 59 17.07 6.54 1.40
C GLN A 59 17.57 5.25 0.72
N ALA A 60 18.83 4.88 0.90
CA ALA A 60 19.40 3.66 0.34
C ALA A 60 18.73 2.38 0.90
N ALA A 61 18.43 2.34 2.21
CA ALA A 61 17.73 1.21 2.81
C ALA A 61 16.30 1.09 2.30
N LEU A 62 15.61 2.23 2.15
CA LEU A 62 14.26 2.26 1.56
C LEU A 62 14.29 1.77 0.10
N ASP A 63 15.24 2.24 -0.69
CA ASP A 63 15.39 1.83 -2.08
C ASP A 63 15.67 0.33 -2.21
N ALA A 64 16.59 -0.21 -1.42
CA ALA A 64 16.87 -1.64 -1.37
C ALA A 64 15.64 -2.46 -0.92
N HIS A 65 14.85 -1.92 0.01
CA HIS A 65 13.61 -2.56 0.43
C HIS A 65 12.58 -2.63 -0.70
N TYR A 66 12.37 -1.53 -1.44
CA TYR A 66 11.47 -1.53 -2.59
C TYR A 66 11.96 -2.41 -3.74
N GLU A 67 13.27 -2.54 -3.97
CA GLU A 67 13.83 -3.51 -4.93
C GLU A 67 13.46 -4.96 -4.56
N ARG A 68 13.54 -5.33 -3.28
CA ARG A 68 13.09 -6.65 -2.82
C ARG A 68 11.61 -6.88 -3.04
N LEU A 69 10.77 -5.87 -2.77
CA LEU A 69 9.34 -5.95 -3.05
C LEU A 69 9.07 -6.15 -4.56
N VAL A 70 9.79 -5.44 -5.42
CA VAL A 70 9.69 -5.61 -6.88
C VAL A 70 10.01 -7.05 -7.29
N ALA A 71 11.07 -7.64 -6.74
CA ALA A 71 11.42 -9.04 -7.03
C ALA A 71 10.32 -10.02 -6.62
N GLN A 72 9.77 -9.89 -5.43
CA GLN A 72 8.67 -10.73 -4.95
C GLN A 72 7.40 -10.58 -5.81
N VAL A 73 7.05 -9.34 -6.15
CA VAL A 73 5.90 -9.05 -7.02
C VAL A 73 6.08 -9.64 -8.40
N ARG A 74 7.30 -9.61 -8.94
CA ARG A 74 7.65 -10.29 -10.20
C ARG A 74 7.34 -11.78 -10.13
N ASP A 75 7.75 -12.44 -9.05
CA ASP A 75 7.51 -13.88 -8.87
C ASP A 75 6.03 -14.20 -8.80
N VAL A 76 5.24 -13.40 -8.06
CA VAL A 76 3.78 -13.54 -7.97
C VAL A 76 3.11 -13.40 -9.34
N LEU A 77 3.46 -12.35 -10.10
CA LEU A 77 2.89 -12.10 -11.43
C LEU A 77 3.28 -13.16 -12.45
N ASN A 78 4.54 -13.65 -12.40
CA ASN A 78 5.03 -14.74 -13.26
C ASN A 78 4.36 -16.07 -12.93
N ALA A 79 4.00 -16.30 -11.67
CA ALA A 79 3.23 -17.46 -11.26
C ALA A 79 1.74 -17.39 -11.68
N GLY A 80 1.30 -16.29 -12.30
CA GLY A 80 -0.06 -16.13 -12.82
C GLY A 80 -1.06 -15.58 -11.79
N TYR A 81 -0.60 -15.05 -10.66
CA TYR A 81 -1.46 -14.46 -9.63
C TYR A 81 -1.46 -12.93 -9.68
N THR A 82 -2.60 -12.33 -9.38
CA THR A 82 -2.69 -10.90 -9.10
C THR A 82 -1.86 -10.56 -7.87
N ALA A 83 -0.99 -9.56 -7.99
CA ALA A 83 -0.18 -9.07 -6.89
C ALA A 83 -0.80 -7.80 -6.29
N LEU A 84 -1.04 -7.81 -4.98
CA LEU A 84 -1.53 -6.67 -4.20
C LEU A 84 -0.40 -6.18 -3.27
N VAL A 85 0.17 -5.01 -3.57
CA VAL A 85 1.33 -4.49 -2.83
C VAL A 85 0.89 -3.50 -1.77
N ASP A 86 0.99 -3.90 -0.51
CA ASP A 86 0.64 -3.07 0.65
C ASP A 86 1.86 -2.30 1.16
N ALA A 87 2.02 -1.10 0.65
CA ALA A 87 2.99 -0.09 1.07
C ALA A 87 2.37 1.31 0.97
N THR A 88 3.05 2.34 1.44
CA THR A 88 2.52 3.71 1.38
C THR A 88 2.58 4.31 -0.03
N PHE A 89 3.57 3.96 -0.80
CA PHE A 89 3.83 4.46 -2.16
C PHE A 89 3.78 5.99 -2.30
N LEU A 90 4.18 6.71 -1.26
CA LEU A 90 4.16 8.17 -1.23
C LEU A 90 5.21 8.82 -2.13
N LYS A 91 6.24 8.09 -2.55
CA LYS A 91 7.28 8.58 -3.47
C LYS A 91 7.01 8.14 -4.90
N ALA A 92 7.07 9.10 -5.83
CA ALA A 92 6.89 8.84 -7.27
C ALA A 92 7.93 7.84 -7.81
N THR A 93 9.17 7.90 -7.29
CA THR A 93 10.24 6.98 -7.67
C THR A 93 9.91 5.53 -7.35
N HIS A 94 9.29 5.27 -6.19
CA HIS A 94 8.88 3.91 -5.83
C HIS A 94 7.73 3.43 -6.72
N ARG A 95 6.73 4.27 -7.00
CA ARG A 95 5.61 3.94 -7.91
C ARG A 95 6.11 3.65 -9.33
N ALA A 96 7.07 4.45 -9.80
CA ALA A 96 7.67 4.29 -11.13
C ALA A 96 8.35 2.92 -11.34
N ARG A 97 9.00 2.37 -10.30
CA ARG A 97 9.61 1.02 -10.33
C ARG A 97 8.58 -0.07 -10.62
N PHE A 98 7.43 -0.01 -9.96
CA PHE A 98 6.34 -0.98 -10.19
C PHE A 98 5.63 -0.76 -11.52
N ALA A 99 5.50 0.49 -11.96
CA ALA A 99 4.99 0.79 -13.30
C ALA A 99 5.94 0.27 -14.41
N ALA A 100 7.25 0.29 -14.18
CA ALA A 100 8.23 -0.32 -15.08
C ALA A 100 8.08 -1.84 -15.11
N LEU A 101 7.94 -2.49 -13.96
CA LEU A 101 7.69 -3.93 -13.83
C LEU A 101 6.41 -4.35 -14.57
N ALA A 102 5.30 -3.62 -14.37
CA ALA A 102 4.03 -3.92 -15.03
C ALA A 102 4.15 -3.85 -16.55
N ARG A 103 4.85 -2.82 -17.08
CA ARG A 103 5.12 -2.69 -18.52
C ARG A 103 6.00 -3.82 -19.06
N GLU A 104 7.06 -4.16 -18.34
CA GLU A 104 7.99 -5.25 -18.72
C GLU A 104 7.24 -6.58 -18.84
N LEU A 105 6.40 -6.89 -17.85
CA LEU A 105 5.63 -8.13 -17.80
C LEU A 105 4.33 -8.06 -18.61
N LYS A 106 4.03 -6.92 -19.25
CA LYS A 106 2.75 -6.68 -19.97
C LYS A 106 1.53 -7.00 -19.09
N ARG A 107 1.54 -6.51 -17.85
CA ARG A 107 0.45 -6.70 -16.89
C ARG A 107 -0.29 -5.38 -16.66
N PRO A 108 -1.62 -5.42 -16.57
CA PRO A 108 -2.40 -4.24 -16.19
C PRO A 108 -2.04 -3.83 -14.75
N MET A 109 -2.09 -2.53 -14.48
CA MET A 109 -1.75 -1.98 -13.18
C MET A 109 -2.72 -0.89 -12.76
N LEU A 110 -3.20 -0.95 -11.51
CA LEU A 110 -3.97 0.11 -10.86
C LEU A 110 -3.31 0.56 -9.56
N ILE A 111 -3.54 1.82 -9.23
CA ILE A 111 -3.21 2.43 -7.93
C ILE A 111 -4.50 2.51 -7.13
N LEU A 112 -4.52 1.88 -5.97
CA LEU A 112 -5.63 1.94 -5.01
C LEU A 112 -5.34 3.05 -4.02
N ASN A 113 -5.95 4.22 -4.21
CA ASN A 113 -5.71 5.40 -3.38
C ASN A 113 -6.65 5.39 -2.17
N PHE A 114 -6.14 4.91 -1.04
CA PHE A 114 -6.88 4.88 0.23
C PHE A 114 -6.77 6.24 0.91
N HIS A 115 -7.87 6.91 1.09
CA HIS A 115 -7.93 8.22 1.71
C HIS A 115 -9.00 8.30 2.80
N ALA A 116 -8.80 9.24 3.72
CA ALA A 116 -9.75 9.66 4.72
C ALA A 116 -9.43 11.12 5.10
N PRO A 117 -10.34 11.86 5.75
CA PRO A 117 -10.05 13.17 6.28
C PRO A 117 -8.80 13.15 7.18
N GLN A 118 -7.97 14.20 7.11
CA GLN A 118 -6.71 14.27 7.86
C GLN A 118 -6.92 14.05 9.36
N ALA A 119 -8.02 14.57 9.92
CA ALA A 119 -8.37 14.36 11.33
C ALA A 119 -8.55 12.86 11.66
N ARG A 120 -9.16 12.08 10.75
CA ARG A 120 -9.32 10.62 10.92
C ARG A 120 -8.00 9.88 10.81
N LEU A 121 -7.11 10.31 9.91
CA LEU A 121 -5.76 9.76 9.84
C LEU A 121 -5.03 9.93 11.17
N ALA A 122 -5.03 11.16 11.69
CA ALA A 122 -4.38 11.50 12.96
C ALA A 122 -4.99 10.71 14.14
N GLU A 123 -6.32 10.63 14.23
CA GLU A 123 -7.01 9.83 15.25
C GLU A 123 -6.57 8.36 15.22
N ARG A 124 -6.56 7.74 14.04
CA ARG A 124 -6.19 6.32 13.88
C ARG A 124 -4.72 6.06 14.17
N VAL A 125 -3.84 6.99 13.79
CA VAL A 125 -2.41 6.90 14.10
C VAL A 125 -2.19 7.01 15.59
N ASN A 126 -2.83 7.98 16.27
CA ASN A 126 -2.75 8.16 17.72
C ASN A 126 -3.35 6.97 18.50
N ALA A 127 -4.45 6.40 18.02
CA ALA A 127 -5.05 5.23 18.66
C ALA A 127 -4.12 4.00 18.64
N ARG A 128 -3.34 3.82 17.58
CA ARG A 128 -2.33 2.74 17.48
C ARG A 128 -1.14 2.99 18.42
N ALA A 129 -0.75 4.26 18.60
CA ALA A 129 0.34 4.64 19.47
C ALA A 129 0.02 4.48 20.98
N ARG A 130 -1.27 4.49 21.36
CA ARG A 130 -1.74 4.26 22.74
C ARG A 130 -1.70 2.80 23.21
N GLY A 131 -1.11 1.88 22.43
CA GLY A 131 -0.72 0.55 22.93
C GLY A 131 0.27 0.68 24.10
N PRO A 132 0.61 -0.40 24.85
CA PRO A 132 1.25 -0.36 26.17
C PRO A 132 2.67 0.24 26.25
N ARG A 133 3.08 1.06 25.29
CA ARG A 133 4.33 1.84 25.29
C ARG A 133 4.04 3.27 24.82
N ASP A 134 4.54 4.24 25.56
CA ASP A 134 4.48 5.68 25.30
C ASP A 134 5.01 6.05 23.89
N ALA A 135 4.12 6.10 22.91
CA ALA A 135 4.43 6.40 21.52
C ALA A 135 3.48 7.43 20.91
N SER A 136 2.83 8.27 21.74
CA SER A 136 1.81 9.22 21.28
C SER A 136 2.33 10.29 20.32
N ASP A 137 3.59 10.71 20.45
CA ASP A 137 4.17 11.75 19.62
C ASP A 137 4.77 11.20 18.30
N ALA A 138 5.35 10.00 18.34
CA ALA A 138 6.01 9.39 17.18
C ALA A 138 5.04 9.15 16.00
N GLY A 139 3.80 8.80 16.27
CA GLY A 139 2.81 8.54 15.23
C GLY A 139 2.34 9.79 14.49
N ALA A 140 2.09 10.89 15.22
CA ALA A 140 1.71 12.16 14.64
C ALA A 140 2.85 12.78 13.82
N ASP A 141 4.09 12.68 14.31
CA ASP A 141 5.28 13.15 13.61
C ASP A 141 5.52 12.39 12.30
N VAL A 142 5.30 11.08 12.28
CA VAL A 142 5.39 10.27 11.07
C VAL A 142 4.36 10.71 10.03
N LEU A 143 3.11 10.93 10.44
CA LEU A 143 2.07 11.41 9.53
C LEU A 143 2.40 12.82 8.99
N ALA A 144 2.85 13.72 9.84
CA ALA A 144 3.26 15.08 9.44
C ALA A 144 4.43 15.04 8.44
N ALA A 145 5.45 14.22 8.70
CA ALA A 145 6.56 14.03 7.79
C ALA A 145 6.11 13.43 6.43
N GLN A 146 5.21 12.46 6.45
CA GLN A 146 4.64 11.88 5.24
C GLN A 146 3.88 12.92 4.41
N LEU A 147 3.03 13.75 5.06
CA LEU A 147 2.28 14.81 4.40
C LEU A 147 3.20 15.86 3.75
N ALA A 148 4.30 16.20 4.42
CA ALA A 148 5.27 17.17 3.92
C ALA A 148 6.14 16.66 2.77
N GLN A 149 6.37 15.35 2.70
CA GLN A 149 7.34 14.74 1.79
C GLN A 149 6.70 13.90 0.67
N ALA A 150 5.39 13.70 0.67
CA ALA A 150 4.72 12.91 -0.34
C ALA A 150 4.77 13.58 -1.71
N ASP A 151 5.05 12.78 -2.72
CA ASP A 151 4.94 13.21 -4.12
C ASP A 151 3.50 12.95 -4.59
N PRO A 152 2.77 13.96 -5.06
CA PRO A 152 1.40 13.78 -5.54
C PRO A 152 1.36 12.80 -6.71
N LEU A 153 0.22 12.16 -6.92
CA LEU A 153 -0.03 11.36 -8.12
C LEU A 153 -0.05 12.28 -9.34
N ASP A 154 0.73 11.95 -10.36
CA ASP A 154 0.75 12.68 -11.61
C ASP A 154 -0.49 12.38 -12.48
N ALA A 155 -0.64 13.06 -13.63
CA ALA A 155 -1.79 12.91 -14.50
C ALA A 155 -1.93 11.48 -15.07
N ARG A 156 -0.83 10.80 -15.36
CA ARG A 156 -0.83 9.41 -15.87
C ARG A 156 -1.16 8.42 -14.75
N GLU A 157 -0.64 8.65 -13.56
CA GLU A 157 -0.95 7.85 -12.39
C GLU A 157 -2.42 7.98 -12.02
N ARG A 158 -3.01 9.19 -12.08
CA ARG A 158 -4.43 9.43 -11.82
C ARG A 158 -5.35 8.69 -12.80
N GLN A 159 -4.98 8.55 -14.06
CA GLN A 159 -5.75 7.79 -15.04
C GLN A 159 -5.90 6.30 -14.66
N ARG A 160 -4.95 5.76 -13.90
CA ARG A 160 -4.95 4.37 -13.41
C ARG A 160 -5.19 4.29 -11.89
N THR A 161 -5.84 5.29 -11.32
CA THR A 161 -6.14 5.32 -9.89
C THR A 161 -7.60 5.03 -9.64
N VAL A 162 -7.86 4.22 -8.61
CA VAL A 162 -9.18 4.04 -8.00
C VAL A 162 -9.13 4.67 -6.62
N ASP A 163 -9.95 5.70 -6.42
CA ASP A 163 -10.08 6.36 -5.11
C ASP A 163 -11.01 5.56 -4.20
N LEU A 164 -10.56 5.28 -2.99
CA LEU A 164 -11.23 4.47 -1.99
C LEU A 164 -11.32 5.24 -0.68
N ASP A 165 -12.51 5.75 -0.38
CA ASP A 165 -12.78 6.43 0.88
C ASP A 165 -12.87 5.41 2.02
N THR A 166 -11.95 5.52 2.97
CA THR A 166 -11.86 4.64 4.14
C THR A 166 -12.45 5.23 5.41
N ASP A 167 -13.16 6.36 5.31
CA ASP A 167 -13.92 6.90 6.45
C ASP A 167 -15.25 6.15 6.63
N VAL A 168 -15.12 4.85 6.79
CA VAL A 168 -16.21 3.89 6.94
C VAL A 168 -15.89 2.93 8.09
N GLU A 169 -16.86 2.14 8.50
CA GLU A 169 -16.66 1.05 9.45
C GLU A 169 -15.78 -0.06 8.84
N ILE A 170 -14.97 -0.71 9.67
CA ILE A 170 -13.98 -1.71 9.23
C ILE A 170 -14.65 -2.87 8.47
N GLU A 171 -15.85 -3.25 8.87
CA GLU A 171 -16.65 -4.31 8.27
C GLU A 171 -17.03 -4.04 6.82
N ALA A 172 -16.97 -2.77 6.38
CA ALA A 172 -17.22 -2.39 4.99
C ALA A 172 -16.19 -3.04 4.06
N PHE A 173 -14.94 -3.18 4.48
CA PHE A 173 -13.88 -3.76 3.65
C PHE A 173 -14.11 -5.24 3.30
N SER A 174 -14.88 -5.97 4.10
CA SER A 174 -15.25 -7.36 3.83
C SER A 174 -16.42 -7.51 2.86
N ARG A 175 -17.02 -6.41 2.41
CA ARG A 175 -18.15 -6.41 1.49
C ARG A 175 -17.69 -6.16 0.07
N GLU A 176 -18.01 -7.05 -0.85
CA GLU A 176 -17.68 -6.88 -2.27
C GLU A 176 -18.22 -5.56 -2.85
N THR A 177 -19.37 -5.10 -2.36
CA THR A 177 -19.98 -3.83 -2.79
C THR A 177 -19.12 -2.61 -2.52
N TRP A 178 -18.29 -2.62 -1.47
CA TRP A 178 -17.36 -1.53 -1.20
C TRP A 178 -16.24 -1.47 -2.24
N TRP A 179 -15.87 -2.61 -2.82
CA TRP A 179 -14.87 -2.74 -3.87
C TRP A 179 -15.43 -2.59 -5.29
N ALA A 180 -16.73 -2.30 -5.43
CA ALA A 180 -17.38 -2.20 -6.74
C ALA A 180 -16.66 -1.24 -7.72
N PRO A 181 -16.12 -0.07 -7.30
CA PRO A 181 -15.36 0.79 -8.20
C PRO A 181 -14.10 0.11 -8.77
N LEU A 182 -13.37 -0.65 -7.94
CA LEU A 182 -12.19 -1.42 -8.37
C LEU A 182 -12.58 -2.51 -9.37
N PHE A 183 -13.54 -3.34 -9.02
CA PHE A 183 -13.95 -4.45 -9.88
C PHE A 183 -14.58 -3.99 -11.20
N ALA A 184 -15.30 -2.86 -11.18
CA ALA A 184 -15.82 -2.25 -12.41
C ALA A 184 -14.68 -1.79 -13.32
N ARG A 185 -13.65 -1.16 -12.73
CA ARG A 185 -12.48 -0.71 -13.48
C ARG A 185 -11.69 -1.87 -14.10
N MET A 186 -11.46 -2.94 -13.34
CA MET A 186 -10.76 -4.14 -13.83
C MET A 186 -11.53 -4.78 -14.99
N ARG A 187 -12.86 -4.94 -14.86
CA ARG A 187 -13.70 -5.50 -15.94
C ARG A 187 -13.68 -4.66 -17.21
N ALA A 188 -13.69 -3.34 -17.09
CA ALA A 188 -13.64 -2.45 -18.24
C ALA A 188 -12.34 -2.62 -19.04
N GLU A 189 -11.20 -2.72 -18.35
CA GLU A 189 -9.90 -2.91 -19.01
C GLU A 189 -9.70 -4.34 -19.56
N ASP A 190 -10.27 -5.38 -18.92
CA ASP A 190 -10.24 -6.75 -19.43
C ASP A 190 -11.13 -6.91 -20.68
N GLY A 191 -12.18 -6.10 -20.84
CA GLY A 191 -13.12 -6.13 -21.97
C GLY A 191 -12.65 -5.37 -23.21
N GLU A 192 -11.65 -4.50 -23.07
CA GLU A 192 -11.04 -3.73 -24.18
C GLU A 192 -9.84 -4.46 -24.83
N SER A 193 -9.52 -5.68 -24.40
CA SER A 193 -8.43 -6.51 -24.90
C SER A 193 -8.97 -7.60 -25.80
#